data_6ad81a9600944e2b8b1ca8af9c8d42dc
#
_entry.id   6ad81a9600944e2b8b1ca8af9c8d42dc
#
_cell.length_a   1.000
_cell.length_b   1.000
_cell.length_c   1.000
_cell.angle_alpha   90.00
_cell.angle_beta   90.00
_cell.angle_gamma   90.00
#
_symmetry.space_group_name_H-M   'P 1'
#
loop_
_entity.id
_entity.type
_entity.pdbx_description
1 polymer ?
#
loop_
_entity_poly.entity_id
_entity_poly.type
_entity_poly.pdbx_seq_one_letter_code
_entity_poly.pdbx_strand_id
1 'polypeptide(L)'
;MKQILFISLILSFLIFAKTFADEKFNLGKEIFLNAGNCATCHSLKDAGSVANVGPNLNEIRPDLGRVIISVTNGAGVMPSYLGILSQDEIEAVAYYVSEASMK
;
A
#
# COMPACT_ATOMS: atom_id res chain seq x y z
N MET A 1 -23.39 -27.49 -20.68
CA MET A 1 -23.20 -27.59 -19.23
C MET A 1 -21.75 -27.43 -18.79
N LYS A 2 -20.79 -28.10 -19.41
CA LYS A 2 -19.37 -28.02 -19.03
C LYS A 2 -18.79 -26.62 -19.18
N GLN A 3 -19.20 -25.85 -20.18
CA GLN A 3 -18.73 -24.47 -20.42
C GLN A 3 -19.24 -23.51 -19.35
N ILE A 4 -20.46 -23.67 -18.87
CA ILE A 4 -21.04 -22.80 -17.83
C ILE A 4 -20.34 -23.00 -16.50
N LEU A 5 -20.00 -24.23 -16.13
CA LEU A 5 -19.26 -24.55 -14.91
C LEU A 5 -17.86 -23.95 -14.91
N PHE A 6 -17.18 -23.99 -16.05
CA PHE A 6 -15.83 -23.43 -16.23
C PHE A 6 -15.83 -21.91 -16.08
N ILE A 7 -16.78 -21.21 -16.71
CA ILE A 7 -16.95 -19.76 -16.62
C ILE A 7 -17.24 -19.33 -15.18
N SER A 8 -18.11 -20.06 -14.46
CA SER A 8 -18.43 -19.80 -13.06
C SER A 8 -17.20 -19.90 -12.15
N LEU A 9 -16.33 -20.88 -12.39
CA LEU A 9 -15.10 -21.08 -11.63
C LEU A 9 -14.10 -19.94 -11.82
N ILE A 10 -13.93 -19.49 -13.06
CA ILE A 10 -13.05 -18.36 -13.39
C ILE A 10 -13.57 -17.07 -12.75
N LEU A 11 -14.87 -16.82 -12.82
CA LEU A 11 -15.49 -15.63 -12.23
C LEU A 11 -15.33 -15.60 -10.71
N SER A 12 -15.50 -16.74 -10.01
CA SER A 12 -15.28 -16.85 -8.58
C SER A 12 -13.85 -16.54 -8.19
N PHE A 13 -12.86 -17.01 -8.97
CA PHE A 13 -11.46 -16.73 -8.73
C PHE A 13 -11.12 -15.24 -8.87
N LEU A 14 -11.67 -14.58 -9.89
CA LEU A 14 -11.46 -13.14 -10.12
C LEU A 14 -12.06 -12.28 -9.00
N ILE A 15 -13.24 -12.62 -8.50
CA ILE A 15 -13.89 -11.93 -7.39
C ILE A 15 -13.06 -12.08 -6.11
N PHE A 16 -12.56 -13.27 -5.82
CA PHE A 16 -11.72 -13.54 -4.66
C PHE A 16 -10.42 -12.74 -4.69
N ALA A 17 -9.73 -12.69 -5.84
CA ALA A 17 -8.50 -11.92 -6.01
C ALA A 17 -8.72 -10.42 -5.81
N LYS A 18 -9.83 -9.87 -6.31
CA LYS A 18 -10.20 -8.46 -6.12
C LYS A 18 -10.46 -8.13 -4.65
N THR A 19 -11.19 -8.97 -3.93
CA THR A 19 -11.47 -8.79 -2.50
C THR A 19 -10.18 -8.78 -1.67
N PHE A 20 -9.26 -9.68 -1.98
CA PHE A 20 -7.97 -9.77 -1.31
C PHE A 20 -7.13 -8.49 -1.52
N ALA A 21 -7.10 -7.97 -2.76
CA ALA A 21 -6.41 -6.73 -3.10
C ALA A 21 -7.03 -5.52 -2.36
N ASP A 22 -8.36 -5.46 -2.26
CA ASP A 22 -9.07 -4.40 -1.54
C ASP A 22 -8.77 -4.43 -0.04
N GLU A 23 -8.71 -5.61 0.56
CA GLU A 23 -8.34 -5.77 1.98
C GLU A 23 -6.91 -5.32 2.24
N LYS A 24 -5.98 -5.69 1.37
CA LYS A 24 -4.58 -5.28 1.47
C LYS A 24 -4.41 -3.78 1.33
N PHE A 25 -5.12 -3.16 0.39
CA PHE A 25 -5.15 -1.71 0.20
C PHE A 25 -5.64 -1.01 1.47
N ASN A 26 -6.76 -1.47 2.03
CA ASN A 26 -7.36 -0.86 3.22
C ASN A 26 -6.46 -1.02 4.46
N LEU A 27 -5.84 -2.17 4.63
CA LEU A 27 -4.85 -2.39 5.69
C LEU A 27 -3.66 -1.45 5.52
N GLY A 28 -3.16 -1.31 4.32
CA GLY A 28 -2.05 -0.40 4.03
C GLY A 28 -2.40 1.06 4.33
N LYS A 29 -3.60 1.49 3.98
CA LYS A 29 -4.10 2.83 4.32
C LYS A 29 -4.16 3.05 5.83
N GLU A 30 -4.67 2.08 6.56
CA GLU A 30 -4.73 2.11 8.02
C GLU A 30 -3.32 2.27 8.62
N ILE A 31 -2.35 1.52 8.14
CA ILE A 31 -0.96 1.60 8.58
C ILE A 31 -0.37 2.97 8.25
N PHE A 32 -0.61 3.49 7.06
CA PHE A 32 -0.15 4.80 6.62
C PHE A 32 -0.63 5.91 7.58
N LEU A 33 -1.89 5.83 7.99
CA LEU A 33 -2.51 6.85 8.84
C LEU A 33 -2.18 6.69 10.33
N ASN A 34 -1.94 5.47 10.81
CA ASN A 34 -1.85 5.18 12.24
C ASN A 34 -0.51 4.53 12.62
N ALA A 35 -0.36 3.22 12.47
CA ALA A 35 0.79 2.49 12.99
C ALA A 35 2.13 2.93 12.37
N GLY A 36 2.14 3.25 11.09
CA GLY A 36 3.34 3.73 10.39
C GLY A 36 3.54 5.23 10.51
N ASN A 37 2.47 5.96 10.81
CA ASN A 37 2.46 7.42 10.93
C ASN A 37 3.07 8.15 9.73
N CYS A 38 2.89 7.60 8.54
CA CYS A 38 3.49 8.10 7.30
C CYS A 38 2.92 9.47 6.91
N ALA A 39 1.63 9.70 7.22
CA ALA A 39 0.92 10.93 6.93
C ALA A 39 1.52 12.16 7.65
N THR A 40 2.28 11.96 8.71
CA THR A 40 2.95 13.05 9.43
C THR A 40 4.03 13.71 8.61
N CYS A 41 4.63 12.97 7.67
CA CYS A 41 5.74 13.47 6.85
C CYS A 41 5.40 13.54 5.36
N HIS A 42 4.52 12.68 4.86
CA HIS A 42 4.22 12.56 3.43
C HIS A 42 2.84 13.06 3.06
N SER A 43 2.78 13.83 1.98
CA SER A 43 1.53 14.19 1.31
C SER A 43 1.07 13.03 0.42
N LEU A 44 -0.21 12.68 0.50
CA LEU A 44 -0.86 11.66 -0.33
C LEU A 44 -2.36 11.97 -0.37
N LYS A 45 -2.90 12.23 -1.56
CA LYS A 45 -4.30 12.65 -1.74
C LYS A 45 -5.29 11.64 -1.16
N ASP A 46 -5.11 10.36 -1.48
CA ASP A 46 -6.03 9.31 -1.02
C ASP A 46 -6.11 9.23 0.51
N ALA A 47 -5.02 9.52 1.20
CA ALA A 47 -4.95 9.53 2.65
C ALA A 47 -5.40 10.87 3.26
N GLY A 48 -5.64 11.90 2.45
CA GLY A 48 -5.96 13.24 2.93
C GLY A 48 -4.79 13.93 3.62
N SER A 49 -3.56 13.48 3.42
CA SER A 49 -2.39 14.06 4.07
C SER A 49 -1.74 15.12 3.19
N VAL A 50 -1.24 16.17 3.84
CA VAL A 50 -0.68 17.36 3.16
C VAL A 50 0.70 17.75 3.71
N ALA A 51 1.31 16.90 4.51
CA ALA A 51 2.63 17.15 5.08
C ALA A 51 3.73 17.18 4.01
N ASN A 52 4.76 17.98 4.23
CA ASN A 52 5.83 18.18 3.28
C ASN A 52 7.24 17.98 3.86
N VAL A 53 7.35 17.24 4.96
CA VAL A 53 8.64 16.87 5.54
C VAL A 53 9.34 15.86 4.64
N GLY A 54 8.61 14.84 4.17
CA GLY A 54 9.07 13.92 3.15
C GLY A 54 8.55 14.28 1.76
N PRO A 55 8.96 13.54 0.71
CA PRO A 55 8.46 13.76 -0.64
C PRO A 55 6.95 13.59 -0.75
N ASN A 56 6.32 14.38 -1.64
CA ASN A 56 4.93 14.19 -2.02
C ASN A 56 4.80 12.92 -2.84
N LEU A 57 4.05 11.95 -2.33
CA LEU A 57 3.97 10.62 -2.94
C LEU A 57 3.22 10.63 -4.27
N ASN A 58 2.24 11.53 -4.44
CA ASN A 58 1.57 11.67 -5.73
C ASN A 58 2.49 12.24 -6.82
N GLU A 59 3.52 12.98 -6.45
CA GLU A 59 4.50 13.52 -7.39
C GLU A 59 5.54 12.47 -7.78
N ILE A 60 6.12 11.78 -6.79
CA ILE A 60 7.21 10.82 -7.07
C ILE A 60 6.70 9.45 -7.53
N ARG A 61 5.47 9.08 -7.22
CA ARG A 61 4.82 7.83 -7.64
C ARG A 61 5.74 6.62 -7.51
N PRO A 62 6.17 6.30 -6.29
CA PRO A 62 7.13 5.21 -6.10
C PRO A 62 6.49 3.85 -6.41
N ASP A 63 7.26 2.96 -7.03
CA ASP A 63 6.81 1.59 -7.24
C ASP A 63 6.86 0.79 -5.94
N LEU A 64 6.24 -0.39 -5.97
CA LEU A 64 6.11 -1.28 -4.81
C LEU A 64 7.47 -1.60 -4.17
N GLY A 65 8.45 -2.00 -4.98
CA GLY A 65 9.78 -2.40 -4.49
C GLY A 65 10.51 -1.24 -3.82
N ARG A 66 10.42 -0.06 -4.39
CA ARG A 66 11.03 1.15 -3.83
C ARG A 66 10.43 1.50 -2.46
N VAL A 67 9.12 1.40 -2.32
CA VAL A 67 8.47 1.66 -1.03
C VAL A 67 8.88 0.62 0.02
N ILE A 68 8.90 -0.66 -0.35
CA ILE A 68 9.35 -1.73 0.56
C ILE A 68 10.76 -1.45 1.08
N ILE A 69 11.69 -1.10 0.20
CA ILE A 69 13.08 -0.81 0.57
C ILE A 69 13.15 0.39 1.51
N SER A 70 12.47 1.48 1.19
CA SER A 70 12.50 2.70 1.99
C SER A 70 11.87 2.51 3.37
N VAL A 71 10.76 1.79 3.46
CA VAL A 71 10.09 1.51 4.72
C VAL A 71 10.91 0.54 5.57
N THR A 72 11.49 -0.47 4.96
CA THR A 72 12.31 -1.45 5.68
C THR A 72 13.59 -0.84 6.22
N ASN A 73 14.31 -0.09 5.40
CA ASN A 73 15.65 0.39 5.73
C ASN A 73 15.68 1.83 6.26
N GLY A 74 14.63 2.60 6.01
CA GLY A 74 14.65 4.04 6.23
C GLY A 74 15.39 4.78 5.11
N ALA A 75 15.31 6.09 5.10
CA ALA A 75 15.96 6.96 4.11
C ALA A 75 16.11 8.36 4.69
N GLY A 76 17.36 8.81 4.95
CA GLY A 76 17.59 10.10 5.56
C GLY A 76 16.93 10.21 6.92
N VAL A 77 16.02 11.19 7.10
CA VAL A 77 15.26 11.37 8.34
C VAL A 77 14.10 10.39 8.48
N MET A 78 13.72 9.71 7.40
CA MET A 78 12.70 8.68 7.45
C MET A 78 13.23 7.46 8.23
N PRO A 79 12.55 7.04 9.31
CA PRO A 79 13.04 5.92 10.12
C PRO A 79 12.89 4.58 9.41
N SER A 80 13.68 3.61 9.84
CA SER A 80 13.47 2.20 9.49
C SER A 80 12.30 1.65 10.28
N TYR A 81 11.42 0.92 9.61
CA TYR A 81 10.29 0.25 10.27
C TYR A 81 10.56 -1.24 10.55
N LEU A 82 11.78 -1.69 10.31
CA LEU A 82 12.16 -3.05 10.65
C LEU A 82 12.03 -3.27 12.16
N GLY A 83 11.26 -4.29 12.56
CA GLY A 83 10.97 -4.55 13.97
C GLY A 83 9.83 -3.70 14.57
N ILE A 84 9.35 -2.68 13.86
CA ILE A 84 8.19 -1.86 14.24
C ILE A 84 6.93 -2.36 13.55
N LEU A 85 7.03 -2.57 12.24
CA LEU A 85 5.98 -3.18 11.43
C LEU A 85 6.39 -4.61 11.06
N SER A 86 5.42 -5.51 10.98
CA SER A 86 5.67 -6.85 10.46
C SER A 86 5.95 -6.80 8.96
N GLN A 87 6.47 -7.88 8.40
CA GLN A 87 6.69 -7.97 6.96
C GLN A 87 5.38 -7.81 6.18
N ASP A 88 4.30 -8.43 6.64
CA ASP A 88 2.99 -8.29 6.02
C ASP A 88 2.46 -6.85 6.07
N GLU A 89 2.71 -6.16 7.17
CA GLU A 89 2.34 -4.75 7.30
C GLU A 89 3.17 -3.84 6.38
N ILE A 90 4.46 -4.10 6.25
CA ILE A 90 5.33 -3.37 5.32
C ILE A 90 4.84 -3.56 3.88
N GLU A 91 4.52 -4.79 3.51
CA GLU A 91 3.99 -5.09 2.17
C GLU A 91 2.65 -4.43 1.93
N ALA A 92 1.77 -4.40 2.94
CA ALA A 92 0.46 -3.77 2.81
C ALA A 92 0.58 -2.26 2.63
N VAL A 93 1.39 -1.57 3.42
CA VAL A 93 1.57 -0.12 3.27
C VAL A 93 2.27 0.22 1.96
N ALA A 94 3.22 -0.60 1.52
CA ALA A 94 3.88 -0.42 0.23
C ALA A 94 2.89 -0.59 -0.93
N TYR A 95 2.03 -1.59 -0.86
CA TYR A 95 0.96 -1.79 -1.85
C TYR A 95 0.02 -0.57 -1.88
N TYR A 96 -0.42 -0.12 -0.72
CA TYR A 96 -1.27 1.07 -0.62
C TYR A 96 -0.62 2.29 -1.27
N VAL A 97 0.60 2.62 -0.89
CA VAL A 97 1.30 3.79 -1.42
C VAL A 97 1.50 3.70 -2.93
N SER A 98 1.94 2.54 -3.43
CA SER A 98 2.18 2.36 -4.87
C SER A 98 0.90 2.51 -5.69
N GLU A 99 -0.23 2.05 -5.19
CA GLU A 99 -1.53 2.19 -5.88
C GLU A 99 -2.13 3.59 -5.69
N ALA A 100 -2.16 4.09 -4.46
CA ALA A 100 -2.78 5.37 -4.13
C ALA A 100 -2.04 6.56 -4.75
N SER A 101 -0.72 6.48 -4.90
CA SER A 101 0.08 7.55 -5.49
C SER A 101 -0.19 7.77 -6.98
N MET A 102 -0.82 6.79 -7.62
CA MET A 102 -1.20 6.86 -9.05
C MET A 102 -2.58 7.50 -9.28
N LYS A 103 -3.31 7.77 -8.23
CA LYS A 103 -4.68 8.32 -8.32
C LYS A 103 -4.72 9.84 -8.50
#